data_99e3fb7678b11368ce309e601efb7892
#
_entry.id   99e3fb7678b11368ce309e601efb7892
#
_cell.length_a   1.000
_cell.length_b   1.000
_cell.length_c   1.000
_cell.angle_alpha   90.00
_cell.angle_beta   90.00
_cell.angle_gamma   90.00
#
_symmetry.space_group_name_H-M   'P 1'
#
loop_
_entity.id
_entity.type
_entity.pdbx_description
1 polymer ?
#
loop_
_entity_poly.entity_id
_entity_poly.type
_entity_poly.pdbx_seq_one_letter_code
_entity_poly.pdbx_strand_id
1 'polypeptide(L)'
;MGELKQHPLPMTIDEQIENLKSLGLIIENEEYAKKILNDISYFRLIKAYSLGFKPKNGKYEEGVTFEQIVELYLFNANFRQVTFAEIEKIEVNVRCRIANYFAEVYGVLGYMEPQNFVDEEYHRAFMADIEEEVRRNSKAPFVRNFKTNYAGGNLPISGGCLLYTSP
;
A
#
# COMPACT_ATOMS: atom_id res chain seq x y z
N MET A 1 9.66 10.87 -35.97
CA MET A 1 10.13 10.64 -34.59
C MET A 1 10.33 12.05 -34.01
N GLY A 2 9.46 12.47 -33.06
CA GLY A 2 9.60 13.78 -32.43
C GLY A 2 10.81 13.76 -31.48
N GLU A 3 11.58 14.85 -31.47
CA GLU A 3 12.68 15.03 -30.54
C GLU A 3 12.18 14.93 -29.09
N LEU A 4 12.81 14.07 -28.30
CA LEU A 4 12.54 13.95 -26.87
C LEU A 4 12.99 15.23 -26.17
N LYS A 5 12.09 15.82 -25.37
CA LYS A 5 12.40 17.01 -24.58
C LYS A 5 13.47 16.66 -23.54
N GLN A 6 14.44 17.57 -23.37
CA GLN A 6 15.41 17.45 -22.27
C GLN A 6 14.68 17.59 -20.93
N HIS A 7 15.20 16.89 -19.91
CA HIS A 7 14.69 17.03 -18.57
C HIS A 7 14.92 18.48 -18.07
N PRO A 8 13.92 19.10 -17.43
CA PRO A 8 14.11 20.41 -16.81
C PRO A 8 15.16 20.31 -15.69
N LEU A 9 15.90 21.39 -15.50
CA LEU A 9 16.82 21.52 -14.37
C LEU A 9 16.05 21.46 -13.04
N PRO A 10 16.66 20.93 -11.97
CA PRO A 10 16.04 20.93 -10.66
C PRO A 10 15.89 22.37 -10.15
N MET A 11 14.69 22.69 -9.63
CA MET A 11 14.39 23.98 -9.02
C MET A 11 14.70 23.93 -7.52
N THR A 12 15.29 24.98 -7.00
CA THR A 12 15.41 25.18 -5.53
C THR A 12 14.03 25.38 -4.91
N ILE A 13 13.91 25.24 -3.59
CA ILE A 13 12.63 25.43 -2.88
C ILE A 13 12.14 26.88 -3.05
N ASP A 14 13.02 27.86 -3.01
CA ASP A 14 12.67 29.25 -3.23
C ASP A 14 12.12 29.49 -4.65
N GLU A 15 12.77 28.94 -5.68
CA GLU A 15 12.27 28.99 -7.05
C GLU A 15 10.91 28.27 -7.21
N GLN A 16 10.67 27.18 -6.50
CA GLN A 16 9.39 26.50 -6.49
C GLN A 16 8.29 27.39 -5.89
N ILE A 17 8.57 28.08 -4.79
CA ILE A 17 7.64 29.03 -4.14
C ILE A 17 7.31 30.18 -5.08
N GLU A 18 8.31 30.82 -5.68
CA GLU A 18 8.11 31.91 -6.62
C GLU A 18 7.31 31.47 -7.85
N ASN A 19 7.58 30.28 -8.35
CA ASN A 19 6.78 29.69 -9.44
C ASN A 19 5.31 29.49 -9.04
N LEU A 20 5.04 28.98 -7.81
CA LEU A 20 3.67 28.80 -7.33
C LEU A 20 2.92 30.13 -7.20
N LYS A 21 3.57 31.17 -6.67
CA LYS A 21 3.02 32.54 -6.60
C LYS A 21 2.74 33.12 -7.98
N SER A 22 3.64 32.90 -8.94
CA SER A 22 3.46 33.36 -10.33
C SER A 22 2.26 32.72 -11.02
N LEU A 23 1.87 31.53 -10.56
CA LEU A 23 0.68 30.81 -11.02
C LEU A 23 -0.61 31.22 -10.27
N GLY A 24 -0.52 32.16 -9.33
CA GLY A 24 -1.66 32.69 -8.59
C GLY A 24 -1.94 32.00 -7.26
N LEU A 25 -1.07 31.10 -6.78
CA LEU A 25 -1.23 30.47 -5.47
C LEU A 25 -0.87 31.46 -4.35
N ILE A 26 -1.76 31.62 -3.39
CA ILE A 26 -1.52 32.43 -2.20
C ILE A 26 -0.68 31.62 -1.21
N ILE A 27 0.44 32.17 -0.76
CA ILE A 27 1.31 31.60 0.25
C ILE A 27 1.42 32.61 1.38
N GLU A 28 0.67 32.39 2.45
CA GLU A 28 0.62 33.32 3.59
C GLU A 28 1.87 33.22 4.46
N ASN A 29 2.40 31.99 4.63
CA ASN A 29 3.58 31.71 5.42
C ASN A 29 4.65 30.98 4.60
N GLU A 30 5.62 31.74 4.09
CA GLU A 30 6.68 31.17 3.25
C GLU A 30 7.60 30.20 4.02
N GLU A 31 7.89 30.46 5.28
CA GLU A 31 8.74 29.58 6.09
C GLU A 31 8.05 28.22 6.31
N TYR A 32 6.73 28.24 6.53
CA TYR A 32 5.95 27.03 6.59
C TYR A 32 5.96 26.30 5.24
N ALA A 33 5.78 27.02 4.14
CA ALA A 33 5.79 26.42 2.80
C ALA A 33 7.16 25.80 2.48
N LYS A 34 8.27 26.45 2.83
CA LYS A 34 9.63 25.92 2.69
C LYS A 34 9.80 24.62 3.45
N LYS A 35 9.36 24.58 4.70
CA LYS A 35 9.41 23.38 5.53
C LYS A 35 8.63 22.24 4.89
N ILE A 36 7.40 22.49 4.51
CA ILE A 36 6.54 21.46 3.91
C ILE A 36 7.11 20.95 2.57
N LEU A 37 7.63 21.84 1.71
CA LEU A 37 8.21 21.42 0.42
C LEU A 37 9.53 20.66 0.60
N ASN A 38 10.24 20.89 1.69
CA ASN A 38 11.43 20.13 2.04
C ASN A 38 11.08 18.73 2.57
N ASP A 39 10.01 18.61 3.37
CA ASP A 39 9.57 17.34 3.96
C ASP A 39 8.75 16.50 2.96
N ILE A 40 7.94 17.19 2.14
CA ILE A 40 7.07 16.57 1.14
C ILE A 40 7.44 17.16 -0.22
N SER A 41 8.12 16.41 -1.07
CA SER A 41 8.59 16.95 -2.37
C SER A 41 7.49 17.67 -3.15
N TYR A 42 7.89 18.74 -3.86
CA TYR A 42 7.03 19.51 -4.77
C TYR A 42 6.19 18.63 -5.70
N PHE A 43 6.81 17.59 -6.26
CA PHE A 43 6.12 16.70 -7.18
C PHE A 43 4.98 15.94 -6.48
N ARG A 44 5.24 15.43 -5.27
CA ARG A 44 4.25 14.66 -4.50
C ARG A 44 3.11 15.54 -3.99
N LEU A 45 3.40 16.73 -3.49
CA LEU A 45 2.39 17.63 -2.96
C LEU A 45 1.66 18.36 -4.10
N ILE A 46 2.38 19.12 -4.89
CA ILE A 46 1.78 20.05 -5.83
C ILE A 46 1.23 19.34 -7.07
N LYS A 47 2.00 18.44 -7.68
CA LYS A 47 1.55 17.76 -8.91
C LYS A 47 0.36 16.84 -8.69
N ALA A 48 0.26 16.20 -7.51
CA ALA A 48 -0.84 15.30 -7.22
C ALA A 48 -2.08 15.99 -6.66
N TYR A 49 -1.91 17.01 -5.80
CA TYR A 49 -3.03 17.58 -5.03
C TYR A 49 -3.52 18.94 -5.51
N SER A 50 -2.78 19.63 -6.37
CA SER A 50 -3.22 20.92 -6.89
C SER A 50 -4.13 20.85 -8.11
N LEU A 51 -4.35 19.68 -8.68
CA LEU A 51 -5.12 19.51 -9.93
C LEU A 51 -6.57 20.03 -9.82
N GLY A 52 -7.20 19.82 -8.66
CA GLY A 52 -8.56 20.30 -8.41
C GLY A 52 -8.69 21.83 -8.24
N PHE A 53 -7.56 22.52 -8.02
CA PHE A 53 -7.51 23.96 -7.78
C PHE A 53 -6.99 24.77 -8.99
N LYS A 54 -6.65 24.06 -10.08
CA LYS A 54 -6.15 24.66 -11.31
C LYS A 54 -7.18 24.51 -12.44
N PRO A 55 -7.82 25.59 -12.85
CA PRO A 55 -8.64 25.56 -14.06
C PRO A 55 -7.77 25.32 -15.30
N LYS A 56 -8.42 25.14 -16.46
CA LYS A 56 -7.80 24.73 -17.73
C LYS A 56 -6.66 25.65 -18.24
N ASN A 57 -6.56 26.89 -17.74
CA ASN A 57 -5.52 27.87 -18.10
C ASN A 57 -4.16 27.62 -17.37
N GLY A 58 -4.09 26.64 -16.48
CA GLY A 58 -2.87 26.30 -15.72
C GLY A 58 -2.57 27.21 -14.53
N LYS A 59 -3.40 28.24 -14.25
CA LYS A 59 -3.29 29.08 -13.07
C LYS A 59 -4.24 28.61 -11.98
N TYR A 60 -3.92 28.92 -10.73
CA TYR A 60 -4.83 28.66 -9.60
C TYR A 60 -6.05 29.57 -9.65
N GLU A 61 -7.16 29.10 -9.14
CA GLU A 61 -8.35 29.91 -8.93
C GLU A 61 -8.08 30.98 -7.87
N GLU A 62 -8.83 32.08 -7.95
CA GLU A 62 -8.70 33.20 -7.00
C GLU A 62 -9.02 32.71 -5.58
N GLY A 63 -8.19 33.09 -4.62
CA GLY A 63 -8.35 32.72 -3.21
C GLY A 63 -7.79 31.35 -2.82
N VAL A 64 -7.22 30.57 -3.75
CA VAL A 64 -6.60 29.30 -3.41
C VAL A 64 -5.28 29.52 -2.67
N THR A 65 -5.13 28.87 -1.51
CA THR A 65 -3.94 28.96 -0.67
C THR A 65 -3.11 27.68 -0.72
N PHE A 66 -1.84 27.80 -0.38
CA PHE A 66 -0.92 26.65 -0.22
C PHE A 66 -1.39 25.72 0.90
N GLU A 67 -1.90 26.31 1.97
CA GLU A 67 -2.41 25.62 3.16
C GLU A 67 -3.56 24.67 2.77
N GLN A 68 -4.48 25.06 1.89
CA GLN A 68 -5.57 24.21 1.41
C GLN A 68 -5.05 22.96 0.68
N ILE A 69 -3.97 23.10 -0.09
CA ILE A 69 -3.35 21.94 -0.77
C ILE A 69 -2.73 21.00 0.26
N VAL A 70 -2.06 21.56 1.28
CA VAL A 70 -1.47 20.78 2.39
C VAL A 70 -2.55 20.06 3.20
N GLU A 71 -3.65 20.74 3.52
CA GLU A 71 -4.78 20.15 4.24
C GLU A 71 -5.38 18.96 3.47
N LEU A 72 -5.56 19.11 2.16
CA LEU A 72 -6.04 18.02 1.31
C LEU A 72 -5.07 16.82 1.30
N TYR A 73 -3.77 17.09 1.26
CA TYR A 73 -2.74 16.05 1.37
C TYR A 73 -2.82 15.32 2.70
N LEU A 74 -2.90 16.07 3.82
CA LEU A 74 -2.98 15.51 5.17
C LEU A 74 -4.28 14.72 5.38
N PHE A 75 -5.40 15.27 4.92
CA PHE A 75 -6.67 14.54 4.93
C PHE A 75 -6.55 13.20 4.21
N ASN A 76 -5.99 13.20 3.01
CA ASN A 76 -5.81 11.98 2.23
C ASN A 76 -4.85 10.98 2.90
N ALA A 77 -3.79 11.48 3.56
CA ALA A 77 -2.86 10.64 4.32
C ALA A 77 -3.57 9.96 5.49
N ASN A 78 -4.32 10.71 6.28
CA ASN A 78 -5.09 10.19 7.40
C ASN A 78 -6.20 9.21 6.96
N PHE A 79 -6.91 9.56 5.89
CA PHE A 79 -7.95 8.70 5.32
C PHE A 79 -7.39 7.35 4.89
N ARG A 80 -6.22 7.34 4.22
CA ARG A 80 -5.54 6.09 3.87
C ARG A 80 -5.18 5.26 5.10
N GLN A 81 -4.63 5.87 6.14
CA GLN A 81 -4.25 5.13 7.36
C GLN A 81 -5.46 4.44 8.00
N VAL A 82 -6.56 5.17 8.17
CA VAL A 82 -7.79 4.59 8.75
C VAL A 82 -8.34 3.48 7.84
N THR A 83 -8.40 3.74 6.53
CA THR A 83 -8.94 2.76 5.57
C THR A 83 -8.09 1.50 5.53
N PHE A 84 -6.76 1.61 5.50
CA PHE A 84 -5.87 0.44 5.50
C PHE A 84 -6.01 -0.38 6.78
N ALA A 85 -6.11 0.27 7.94
CA ALA A 85 -6.30 -0.43 9.21
C ALA A 85 -7.61 -1.24 9.24
N GLU A 86 -8.69 -0.72 8.66
CA GLU A 86 -9.95 -1.44 8.58
C GLU A 86 -9.93 -2.56 7.52
N ILE A 87 -9.30 -2.32 6.38
CA ILE A 87 -9.11 -3.36 5.34
C ILE A 87 -8.29 -4.53 5.90
N GLU A 88 -7.22 -4.27 6.64
CA GLU A 88 -6.41 -5.31 7.29
C GLU A 88 -7.25 -6.19 8.23
N LYS A 89 -8.11 -5.58 9.06
CA LYS A 89 -9.02 -6.34 9.94
C LYS A 89 -9.98 -7.23 9.15
N ILE A 90 -10.54 -6.70 8.04
CA ILE A 90 -11.45 -7.46 7.17
C ILE A 90 -10.69 -8.62 6.53
N GLU A 91 -9.51 -8.36 6.01
CA GLU A 91 -8.66 -9.35 5.36
C GLU A 91 -8.33 -10.51 6.29
N VAL A 92 -7.85 -10.22 7.51
CA VAL A 92 -7.55 -11.24 8.53
C VAL A 92 -8.80 -12.03 8.89
N ASN A 93 -9.94 -11.35 9.11
CA ASN A 93 -11.19 -12.02 9.45
C ASN A 93 -11.67 -12.97 8.34
N VAL A 94 -11.64 -12.51 7.08
CA VAL A 94 -12.04 -13.34 5.93
C VAL A 94 -11.13 -14.54 5.79
N ARG A 95 -9.83 -14.35 5.86
CA ARG A 95 -8.84 -15.46 5.79
C ARG A 95 -9.09 -16.48 6.89
N CYS A 96 -9.26 -16.05 8.14
CA CYS A 96 -9.51 -16.95 9.25
C CYS A 96 -10.81 -17.74 9.05
N ARG A 97 -11.89 -17.09 8.59
CA ARG A 97 -13.16 -17.76 8.33
C ARG A 97 -13.06 -18.80 7.23
N ILE A 98 -12.38 -18.47 6.13
CA ILE A 98 -12.16 -19.41 5.03
C ILE A 98 -11.36 -20.59 5.52
N ALA A 99 -10.26 -20.38 6.24
CA ALA A 99 -9.42 -21.45 6.75
C ALA A 99 -10.14 -22.36 7.74
N ASN A 100 -10.94 -21.80 8.65
CA ASN A 100 -11.71 -22.55 9.61
C ASN A 100 -12.80 -23.40 8.93
N TYR A 101 -13.56 -22.78 8.01
CA TYR A 101 -14.57 -23.51 7.24
C TYR A 101 -13.97 -24.62 6.38
N PHE A 102 -12.85 -24.34 5.72
CA PHE A 102 -12.15 -25.34 4.93
C PHE A 102 -11.64 -26.49 5.80
N ALA A 103 -11.08 -26.20 6.97
CA ALA A 103 -10.61 -27.20 7.92
C ALA A 103 -11.76 -28.05 8.49
N GLU A 104 -12.93 -27.46 8.70
CA GLU A 104 -14.13 -28.17 9.15
C GLU A 104 -14.64 -29.16 8.11
N VAL A 105 -14.66 -28.77 6.84
CA VAL A 105 -15.19 -29.59 5.73
C VAL A 105 -14.20 -30.63 5.24
N TYR A 106 -12.94 -30.27 5.08
CA TYR A 106 -11.91 -31.09 4.43
C TYR A 106 -10.78 -31.55 5.36
N GLY A 107 -10.83 -31.15 6.63
CA GLY A 107 -9.77 -31.42 7.58
C GLY A 107 -8.61 -30.40 7.50
N VAL A 108 -7.79 -30.38 8.54
CA VAL A 108 -6.72 -29.39 8.74
C VAL A 108 -5.62 -29.40 7.66
N LEU A 109 -5.45 -30.54 6.98
CA LEU A 109 -4.51 -30.72 5.87
C LEU A 109 -5.22 -30.92 4.52
N GLY A 110 -6.53 -30.76 4.47
CA GLY A 110 -7.33 -30.94 3.24
C GLY A 110 -6.89 -30.08 2.06
N TYR A 111 -6.18 -28.98 2.31
CA TYR A 111 -5.61 -28.12 1.28
C TYR A 111 -4.49 -28.81 0.46
N MET A 112 -3.91 -29.89 0.96
CA MET A 112 -2.90 -30.67 0.23
C MET A 112 -3.53 -31.60 -0.83
N GLU A 113 -4.83 -31.82 -0.76
CA GLU A 113 -5.54 -32.74 -1.62
C GLU A 113 -6.10 -32.01 -2.87
N PRO A 114 -5.59 -32.30 -4.10
CA PRO A 114 -6.02 -31.60 -5.31
C PRO A 114 -7.53 -31.65 -5.58
N GLN A 115 -8.19 -32.77 -5.22
CA GLN A 115 -9.62 -32.97 -5.42
C GLN A 115 -10.50 -31.98 -4.63
N ASN A 116 -9.97 -31.30 -3.63
CA ASN A 116 -10.69 -30.26 -2.87
C ASN A 116 -10.68 -28.89 -3.56
N PHE A 117 -10.06 -28.79 -4.72
CA PHE A 117 -9.98 -27.58 -5.53
C PHE A 117 -10.75 -27.76 -6.83
N VAL A 118 -11.27 -26.67 -7.36
CA VAL A 118 -12.02 -26.66 -8.63
C VAL A 118 -11.11 -26.97 -9.81
N ASP A 119 -9.83 -26.62 -9.70
CA ASP A 119 -8.85 -26.76 -10.78
C ASP A 119 -7.48 -27.17 -10.18
N GLU A 120 -6.85 -28.16 -10.78
CA GLU A 120 -5.52 -28.64 -10.37
C GLU A 120 -4.40 -27.61 -10.60
N GLU A 121 -4.56 -26.71 -11.57
CA GLU A 121 -3.58 -25.65 -11.81
C GLU A 121 -3.60 -24.64 -10.69
N TYR A 122 -4.79 -24.26 -10.20
CA TYR A 122 -4.93 -23.41 -9.01
C TYR A 122 -4.38 -24.10 -7.78
N HIS A 123 -4.61 -25.38 -7.60
CA HIS A 123 -4.03 -26.14 -6.49
C HIS A 123 -2.50 -26.10 -6.54
N ARG A 124 -1.88 -26.35 -7.71
CA ARG A 124 -0.41 -26.32 -7.85
C ARG A 124 0.17 -24.95 -7.57
N ALA A 125 -0.45 -23.88 -8.07
CA ALA A 125 -0.03 -22.51 -7.78
C ALA A 125 -0.13 -22.20 -6.28
N PHE A 126 -1.25 -22.53 -5.66
CA PHE A 126 -1.47 -22.35 -4.24
C PHE A 126 -0.45 -23.11 -3.36
N MET A 127 -0.12 -24.34 -3.72
CA MET A 127 0.90 -25.12 -3.01
C MET A 127 2.29 -24.52 -3.16
N ALA A 128 2.64 -24.02 -4.33
CA ALA A 128 3.91 -23.34 -4.56
C ALA A 128 4.03 -22.07 -3.72
N ASP A 129 2.95 -21.29 -3.62
CA ASP A 129 2.90 -20.09 -2.77
C ASP A 129 3.09 -20.44 -1.28
N ILE A 130 2.42 -21.50 -0.81
CA ILE A 130 2.59 -21.99 0.57
C ILE A 130 4.04 -22.42 0.83
N GLU A 131 4.63 -23.20 -0.05
CA GLU A 131 6.03 -23.66 0.10
C GLU A 131 7.00 -22.48 0.17
N GLU A 132 6.84 -21.50 -0.70
CA GLU A 132 7.66 -20.28 -0.70
C GLU A 132 7.49 -19.50 0.60
N GLU A 133 6.26 -19.34 1.09
CA GLU A 133 5.98 -18.62 2.32
C GLU A 133 6.52 -19.34 3.56
N VAL A 134 6.38 -20.68 3.62
CA VAL A 134 7.00 -21.53 4.66
C VAL A 134 8.52 -21.42 4.62
N ARG A 135 9.12 -21.32 3.43
CA ARG A 135 10.55 -21.13 3.25
C ARG A 135 11.01 -19.79 3.79
N ARG A 136 10.30 -18.71 3.44
CA ARG A 136 10.59 -17.32 3.92
C ARG A 136 10.51 -17.26 5.44
N ASN A 137 9.48 -17.88 6.02
CA ASN A 137 9.19 -17.86 7.46
C ASN A 137 9.76 -19.08 8.21
N SER A 138 10.76 -19.77 7.66
CA SER A 138 11.33 -21.01 8.23
C SER A 138 11.84 -20.87 9.66
N LYS A 139 12.20 -19.65 10.08
CA LYS A 139 12.65 -19.34 11.45
C LYS A 139 11.52 -18.99 12.41
N ALA A 140 10.31 -18.77 11.92
CA ALA A 140 9.17 -18.44 12.77
C ALA A 140 8.87 -19.56 13.77
N PRO A 141 8.60 -19.24 15.05
CA PRO A 141 8.44 -20.27 16.10
C PRO A 141 7.38 -21.31 15.78
N PHE A 142 6.25 -20.91 15.22
CA PHE A 142 5.17 -21.84 14.88
C PHE A 142 5.54 -22.76 13.70
N VAL A 143 6.25 -22.27 12.66
CA VAL A 143 6.73 -23.11 11.55
C VAL A 143 7.69 -24.16 12.06
N ARG A 144 8.61 -23.77 12.94
CA ARG A 144 9.54 -24.70 13.59
C ARG A 144 8.81 -25.74 14.44
N ASN A 145 7.82 -25.30 15.22
CA ASN A 145 7.03 -26.21 16.05
C ASN A 145 6.35 -27.29 15.22
N PHE A 146 5.69 -26.96 14.12
CA PHE A 146 5.03 -27.94 13.25
C PHE A 146 6.04 -28.89 12.59
N LYS A 147 7.14 -28.37 12.08
CA LYS A 147 8.20 -29.17 11.46
C LYS A 147 8.86 -30.16 12.42
N THR A 148 8.92 -29.81 13.72
CA THR A 148 9.62 -30.64 14.73
C THR A 148 8.69 -31.63 15.43
N ASN A 149 7.44 -31.23 15.70
CA ASN A 149 6.57 -31.93 16.62
C ASN A 149 5.40 -32.68 15.95
N TYR A 150 5.16 -32.47 14.65
CA TYR A 150 4.03 -33.07 13.95
C TYR A 150 4.50 -33.99 12.81
N ALA A 151 3.82 -35.12 12.65
CA ALA A 151 4.11 -36.05 11.58
C ALA A 151 4.00 -35.41 10.19
N GLY A 152 5.03 -35.60 9.37
CA GLY A 152 5.12 -34.98 8.04
C GLY A 152 5.54 -33.53 8.03
N GLY A 153 5.60 -32.83 9.18
CA GLY A 153 6.04 -31.44 9.27
C GLY A 153 5.14 -30.41 8.56
N ASN A 154 3.93 -30.83 8.17
CA ASN A 154 2.99 -29.95 7.44
C ASN A 154 2.27 -29.00 8.39
N LEU A 155 2.04 -27.76 7.91
CA LEU A 155 1.28 -26.77 8.65
C LEU A 155 -0.21 -26.97 8.43
N PRO A 156 -1.06 -26.83 9.48
CA PRO A 156 -2.50 -26.79 9.28
C PRO A 156 -2.89 -25.54 8.47
N ILE A 157 -4.02 -25.59 7.75
CA ILE A 157 -4.49 -24.46 6.94
C ILE A 157 -4.68 -23.18 7.78
N SER A 158 -5.08 -23.32 9.05
CA SER A 158 -5.16 -22.21 10.00
C SER A 158 -3.79 -21.57 10.30
N GLY A 159 -2.71 -22.35 10.22
CA GLY A 159 -1.33 -21.84 10.32
C GLY A 159 -0.90 -21.04 9.10
N GLY A 160 -1.40 -21.40 7.92
CA GLY A 160 -1.18 -20.62 6.69
C GLY A 160 -1.72 -19.19 6.78
N CYS A 161 -2.83 -18.98 7.48
CA CYS A 161 -3.34 -17.63 7.72
C CYS A 161 -2.38 -16.74 8.51
N LEU A 162 -1.57 -17.32 9.39
CA LEU A 162 -0.58 -16.58 10.19
C LEU A 162 0.67 -16.20 9.38
N LEU A 163 0.99 -16.93 8.30
CA LEU A 163 2.13 -16.62 7.44
C LEU A 163 1.97 -15.31 6.67
N TYR A 164 0.74 -14.99 6.27
CA TYR A 164 0.41 -13.79 5.50
C TYR A 164 0.18 -12.52 6.34
N THR A 165 0.17 -12.63 7.67
CA THR A 165 -0.07 -11.51 8.59
C THR A 165 1.20 -10.95 9.23
N SER A 166 2.38 -11.45 8.86
CA SER A 166 3.65 -10.86 9.30
C SER A 166 4.00 -9.68 8.41
N PRO A 167 4.22 -8.47 8.98
CA PRO A 167 4.64 -7.29 8.25
C PRO A 167 6.02 -7.46 7.63
#